data_6ca2c05abe5cd5440b27c7f58dee0fca
#
_entry.id   6ca2c05abe5cd5440b27c7f58dee0fca
#
_cell.length_a   1.000
_cell.length_b   1.000
_cell.length_c   1.000
_cell.angle_alpha   90.00
_cell.angle_beta   90.00
_cell.angle_gamma   90.00
#
_symmetry.space_group_name_H-M   'P 1'
#
loop_
_entity.id
_entity.type
_entity.pdbx_description
1 polymer ?
#
loop_
_entity_poly.entity_id
_entity_poly.type
_entity_poly.pdbx_seq_one_letter_code
_entity_poly.pdbx_strand_id
1 'polypeptide(L)'
;MIGAAKAGTTALYWYLAEHPQIFMSPMKETNYFAYGLDEHGALLYGDPELHHFRVRSWEEYLALFASGGGADAIGEVSPIYLECPQAAARIRARLPEARIFCILREPVDRAYSDYLMYLRSRGRRLDPERDLTAASAWARPDSHWMQIGRYHEMLSRYVEAFPRDRIHVSLFDDLTRDPLALVQGMYGTLEVDPAFVPDLETPHNVGGVPANMKLERVLTSHRLRAIAEPLVPRRLADRVRRIRTRNLRRAPALPPELRSELLEHFREDIERTSELIGRSLQHWLEPGTRASA
;
A
#
# COMPACT_ATOMS: atom_id res chain seq x y z
N MET A 1 -3.16 0.55 9.46
CA MET A 1 -3.64 0.13 8.11
C MET A 1 -2.75 -0.98 7.58
N ILE A 2 -3.36 -2.10 7.17
CA ILE A 2 -2.64 -3.34 6.85
C ILE A 2 -2.37 -3.58 5.36
N GLY A 3 -2.92 -2.80 4.46
CA GLY A 3 -2.78 -3.04 3.01
C GLY A 3 -3.90 -2.38 2.20
N ALA A 4 -3.98 -2.73 0.91
CA ALA A 4 -3.05 -3.55 0.16
C ALA A 4 -1.94 -2.68 -0.45
N ALA A 5 -0.80 -3.31 -0.73
CA ALA A 5 0.25 -2.64 -1.50
C ALA A 5 -0.29 -2.16 -2.86
N LYS A 6 0.06 -0.95 -3.29
CA LYS A 6 -0.37 -0.33 -4.56
C LYS A 6 -1.87 0.05 -4.65
N ALA A 7 -2.55 0.12 -3.51
CA ALA A 7 -3.97 0.49 -3.41
C ALA A 7 -4.21 1.90 -2.81
N GLY A 8 -3.21 2.79 -2.78
CA GLY A 8 -3.40 4.16 -2.30
C GLY A 8 -3.07 4.40 -0.82
N THR A 9 -2.51 3.43 -0.12
CA THR A 9 -2.16 3.52 1.30
C THR A 9 -1.25 4.71 1.66
N THR A 10 -0.43 5.19 0.71
CA THR A 10 0.42 6.37 0.94
C THR A 10 -0.39 7.67 0.98
N ALA A 11 -1.39 7.81 0.13
CA ALA A 11 -2.28 8.97 0.16
C ALA A 11 -3.05 9.00 1.48
N LEU A 12 -3.66 7.87 1.85
CA LEU A 12 -4.40 7.76 3.11
C LEU A 12 -3.51 8.01 4.34
N TYR A 13 -2.26 7.55 4.33
CA TYR A 13 -1.31 7.87 5.40
C TYR A 13 -1.17 9.39 5.58
N TRP A 14 -0.98 10.14 4.49
CA TRP A 14 -0.81 11.60 4.57
C TRP A 14 -2.09 12.30 4.98
N TYR A 15 -3.25 11.90 4.46
CA TYR A 15 -4.54 12.48 4.86
C TYR A 15 -4.84 12.27 6.34
N LEU A 16 -4.51 11.09 6.88
CA LEU A 16 -4.63 10.81 8.32
C LEU A 16 -3.61 11.61 9.14
N ALA A 17 -2.37 11.76 8.64
CA ALA A 17 -1.30 12.48 9.34
C ALA A 17 -1.51 14.00 9.43
N GLU A 18 -2.34 14.57 8.56
CA GLU A 18 -2.71 16.00 8.60
C GLU A 18 -3.77 16.31 9.65
N HIS A 19 -4.53 15.30 10.10
CA HIS A 19 -5.61 15.52 11.05
C HIS A 19 -5.05 15.84 12.45
N PRO A 20 -5.48 16.96 13.10
CA PRO A 20 -4.89 17.42 14.36
C PRO A 20 -5.09 16.47 15.54
N GLN A 21 -6.11 15.61 15.50
CA GLN A 21 -6.42 14.62 16.53
C GLN A 21 -5.81 13.25 16.26
N ILE A 22 -5.11 13.06 15.12
CA ILE A 22 -4.50 11.78 14.75
C ILE A 22 -2.98 11.90 14.75
N PHE A 23 -2.32 10.99 15.45
CA PHE A 23 -0.87 10.83 15.37
C PHE A 23 -0.51 9.63 14.53
N MET A 24 0.06 9.85 13.36
CA MET A 24 0.61 8.78 12.54
C MET A 24 2.09 8.58 12.83
N SER A 25 2.53 7.31 12.92
CA SER A 25 3.94 6.99 13.04
C SER A 25 4.77 7.82 12.04
N PRO A 26 5.84 8.52 12.47
CA PRO A 26 6.70 9.29 11.57
C PRO A 26 7.44 8.40 10.57
N MET A 27 7.53 7.11 10.87
CA MET A 27 8.03 6.08 9.96
C MET A 27 6.85 5.37 9.31
N LYS A 28 6.59 5.66 8.03
CA LYS A 28 5.67 4.85 7.23
C LYS A 28 6.33 3.50 6.93
N GLU A 29 5.51 2.42 6.99
CA GLU A 29 5.96 1.04 6.78
C GLU A 29 7.01 0.61 7.81
N THR A 30 6.59 0.63 9.09
CA THR A 30 7.39 0.10 10.19
C THR A 30 7.70 -1.37 9.97
N ASN A 31 6.76 -2.09 9.37
CA ASN A 31 6.80 -3.51 9.04
C ASN A 31 7.07 -4.44 10.25
N TYR A 32 6.97 -3.89 11.47
CA TYR A 32 7.32 -4.58 12.71
C TYR A 32 6.61 -5.94 12.87
N PHE A 33 5.28 -5.96 12.63
CA PHE A 33 4.51 -7.22 12.79
C PHE A 33 4.72 -8.22 11.65
N ALA A 34 5.40 -7.84 10.56
CA ALA A 34 5.78 -8.76 9.49
C ALA A 34 7.23 -9.25 9.63
N TYR A 35 8.16 -8.32 9.88
CA TYR A 35 9.60 -8.60 9.84
C TYR A 35 10.29 -8.59 11.21
N GLY A 36 9.56 -8.28 12.28
CA GLY A 36 10.15 -8.26 13.61
C GLY A 36 10.88 -9.57 13.98
N LEU A 37 11.65 -9.54 15.02
CA LEU A 37 12.27 -10.75 15.58
C LEU A 37 11.31 -11.39 16.57
N ASP A 38 11.30 -12.72 16.62
CA ASP A 38 10.63 -13.46 17.69
C ASP A 38 11.40 -13.35 19.01
N GLU A 39 10.91 -13.96 20.07
CA GLU A 39 11.55 -13.98 21.41
C GLU A 39 12.92 -14.65 21.43
N HIS A 40 13.27 -15.40 20.38
CA HIS A 40 14.56 -16.05 20.21
C HIS A 40 15.48 -15.29 19.25
N GLY A 41 15.05 -14.12 18.74
CA GLY A 41 15.81 -13.31 17.79
C GLY A 41 15.80 -13.83 16.36
N ALA A 42 14.92 -14.79 16.04
CA ALA A 42 14.73 -15.25 14.66
C ALA A 42 13.78 -14.34 13.88
N LEU A 43 14.03 -14.19 12.58
CA LEU A 43 13.17 -13.41 11.69
C LEU A 43 11.81 -14.05 11.52
N LEU A 44 10.79 -13.23 11.68
CA LEU A 44 9.42 -13.67 11.63
C LEU A 44 8.87 -13.88 10.21
N TYR A 45 9.35 -13.12 9.22
CA TYR A 45 8.94 -13.22 7.82
C TYR A 45 9.91 -12.47 6.90
N GLY A 46 10.17 -13.00 5.71
CA GLY A 46 11.00 -12.37 4.68
C GLY A 46 12.47 -12.73 4.72
N ASP A 47 13.21 -12.20 3.74
CA ASP A 47 14.66 -12.38 3.60
C ASP A 47 15.39 -11.20 4.29
N PRO A 48 16.29 -11.49 5.27
CA PRO A 48 17.04 -10.45 5.96
C PRO A 48 17.89 -9.56 5.06
N GLU A 49 18.35 -10.10 3.93
CA GLU A 49 19.21 -9.34 3.00
C GLU A 49 18.39 -8.37 2.12
N LEU A 50 17.11 -8.67 1.89
CA LEU A 50 16.23 -7.86 1.05
C LEU A 50 15.52 -6.74 1.80
N HIS A 51 15.40 -6.84 3.11
CA HIS A 51 14.62 -5.92 3.93
C HIS A 51 15.49 -5.22 4.96
N HIS A 52 15.65 -3.91 4.81
CA HIS A 52 16.28 -3.07 5.83
C HIS A 52 15.32 -2.93 7.02
N PHE A 53 15.46 -3.82 8.01
CA PHE A 53 14.71 -3.74 9.26
C PHE A 53 15.07 -2.46 10.00
N ARG A 54 14.11 -1.53 10.05
CA ARG A 54 14.26 -0.28 10.78
C ARG A 54 13.77 -0.39 12.23
N VAL A 55 12.81 -1.28 12.47
CA VAL A 55 12.17 -1.51 13.77
C VAL A 55 12.32 -2.98 14.12
N ARG A 56 13.08 -3.29 15.15
CA ARG A 56 13.48 -4.67 15.49
C ARG A 56 12.86 -5.16 16.78
N SER A 57 12.54 -4.26 17.71
CA SER A 57 11.99 -4.61 19.02
C SER A 57 10.65 -3.91 19.26
N TRP A 58 9.91 -4.41 20.26
CA TRP A 58 8.67 -3.79 20.70
C TRP A 58 8.91 -2.38 21.28
N GLU A 59 10.00 -2.20 21.99
CA GLU A 59 10.40 -0.92 22.56
C GLU A 59 10.70 0.11 21.45
N GLU A 60 11.43 -0.29 20.40
CA GLU A 60 11.66 0.55 19.22
C GLU A 60 10.34 0.89 18.50
N TYR A 61 9.41 -0.07 18.41
CA TYR A 61 8.09 0.16 17.82
C TYR A 61 7.32 1.19 18.65
N LEU A 62 7.24 1.04 19.96
CA LEU A 62 6.56 1.99 20.86
C LEU A 62 7.20 3.38 20.84
N ALA A 63 8.51 3.46 20.72
CA ALA A 63 9.24 4.73 20.66
C ALA A 63 8.80 5.62 19.47
N LEU A 64 8.29 5.03 18.38
CA LEU A 64 7.75 5.77 17.23
C LEU A 64 6.49 6.57 17.60
N PHE A 65 5.79 6.20 18.66
CA PHE A 65 4.55 6.80 19.10
C PHE A 65 4.66 7.64 20.35
N ALA A 66 5.86 7.75 20.91
CA ALA A 66 6.09 8.43 22.19
C ALA A 66 5.65 9.92 22.19
N SER A 67 5.74 10.59 21.04
CA SER A 67 5.28 11.99 20.89
C SER A 67 3.77 12.12 20.60
N GLY A 68 3.05 11.02 20.44
CA GLY A 68 1.61 11.00 20.11
C GLY A 68 0.69 10.96 21.32
N GLY A 69 1.20 11.09 22.55
CA GLY A 69 0.42 10.87 23.79
C GLY A 69 -0.73 11.85 24.07
N GLY A 70 -0.94 12.85 23.21
CA GLY A 70 -2.08 13.78 23.30
C GLY A 70 -3.08 13.64 22.15
N ALA A 71 -2.89 12.68 21.25
CA ALA A 71 -3.79 12.45 20.12
C ALA A 71 -4.92 11.49 20.51
N ASP A 72 -6.12 11.73 19.96
CA ASP A 72 -7.29 10.87 20.19
C ASP A 72 -7.16 9.53 19.46
N ALA A 73 -6.44 9.49 18.35
CA ALA A 73 -6.12 8.28 17.61
C ALA A 73 -4.63 8.21 17.25
N ILE A 74 -4.05 7.01 17.34
CA ILE A 74 -2.65 6.73 17.01
C ILE A 74 -2.60 5.61 15.98
N GLY A 75 -1.80 5.76 14.93
CA GLY A 75 -1.78 4.77 13.87
C GLY A 75 -0.49 4.63 13.06
N GLU A 76 -0.45 3.55 12.30
CA GLU A 76 0.58 3.30 11.30
C GLU A 76 0.02 2.67 10.02
N VAL A 77 0.85 2.64 8.97
CA VAL A 77 0.51 2.04 7.67
C VAL A 77 1.65 1.16 7.19
N SER A 78 1.43 -0.15 7.20
CA SER A 78 2.36 -1.18 6.71
C SER A 78 1.65 -2.17 5.80
N PRO A 79 1.61 -1.95 4.47
CA PRO A 79 0.84 -2.79 3.54
C PRO A 79 1.24 -4.27 3.53
N ILE A 80 2.47 -4.58 3.90
CA ILE A 80 2.99 -5.95 4.00
C ILE A 80 2.23 -6.79 5.04
N TYR A 81 1.55 -6.17 6.01
CA TYR A 81 0.82 -6.93 7.03
C TYR A 81 -0.32 -7.74 6.44
N LEU A 82 -0.94 -7.28 5.36
CA LEU A 82 -2.01 -8.04 4.71
C LEU A 82 -1.50 -9.38 4.18
N GLU A 83 -0.34 -9.39 3.53
CA GLU A 83 0.23 -10.60 2.94
C GLU A 83 0.95 -11.50 3.95
N CYS A 84 1.48 -10.95 5.05
CA CYS A 84 2.19 -11.71 6.07
C CYS A 84 1.24 -12.63 6.86
N PRO A 85 1.38 -13.95 6.80
CA PRO A 85 0.46 -14.88 7.45
C PRO A 85 0.33 -14.72 8.97
N GLN A 86 1.41 -14.29 9.64
CA GLN A 86 1.46 -14.17 11.09
C GLN A 86 1.06 -12.78 11.60
N ALA A 87 0.96 -11.77 10.72
CA ALA A 87 0.76 -10.38 11.14
C ALA A 87 -0.55 -10.19 11.92
N ALA A 88 -1.65 -10.79 11.46
CA ALA A 88 -2.95 -10.67 12.14
C ALA A 88 -2.89 -11.14 13.61
N ALA A 89 -2.33 -12.32 13.85
CA ALA A 89 -2.19 -12.89 15.19
C ALA A 89 -1.26 -12.05 16.08
N ARG A 90 -0.15 -11.53 15.53
CA ARG A 90 0.80 -10.69 16.27
C ARG A 90 0.22 -9.33 16.64
N ILE A 91 -0.51 -8.70 15.72
CA ILE A 91 -1.21 -7.44 16.00
C ILE A 91 -2.25 -7.69 17.08
N ARG A 92 -3.03 -8.75 16.96
CA ARG A 92 -4.06 -9.12 17.98
C ARG A 92 -3.44 -9.35 19.36
N ALA A 93 -2.30 -10.01 19.44
CA ALA A 93 -1.63 -10.30 20.71
C ALA A 93 -1.10 -9.05 21.41
N ARG A 94 -0.62 -8.06 20.65
CA ARG A 94 -0.03 -6.82 21.21
C ARG A 94 -1.02 -5.67 21.30
N LEU A 95 -1.98 -5.61 20.39
CA LEU A 95 -2.92 -4.51 20.21
C LEU A 95 -4.34 -5.08 20.00
N PRO A 96 -4.93 -5.72 21.02
CA PRO A 96 -6.23 -6.42 20.89
C PRO A 96 -7.39 -5.49 20.51
N GLU A 97 -7.29 -4.20 20.83
CA GLU A 97 -8.30 -3.18 20.53
C GLU A 97 -8.06 -2.41 19.24
N ALA A 98 -7.04 -2.81 18.43
CA ALA A 98 -6.71 -2.11 17.20
C ALA A 98 -7.88 -2.12 16.20
N ARG A 99 -8.14 -0.96 15.61
CA ARG A 99 -9.00 -0.84 14.42
C ARG A 99 -8.17 -1.14 13.18
N ILE A 100 -8.61 -2.13 12.40
CA ILE A 100 -7.88 -2.63 11.23
C ILE A 100 -8.47 -2.01 9.98
N PHE A 101 -7.69 -1.16 9.31
CA PHE A 101 -8.07 -0.57 8.03
C PHE A 101 -7.35 -1.29 6.90
N CYS A 102 -8.09 -1.60 5.84
CA CYS A 102 -7.58 -2.16 4.60
C CYS A 102 -8.19 -1.41 3.42
N ILE A 103 -7.42 -1.13 2.39
CA ILE A 103 -7.92 -0.63 1.11
C ILE A 103 -7.51 -1.60 0.01
N LEU A 104 -8.48 -2.10 -0.75
CA LEU A 104 -8.27 -3.06 -1.83
C LEU A 104 -8.33 -2.35 -3.18
N ARG A 105 -7.63 -2.90 -4.14
CA ARG A 105 -7.65 -2.47 -5.54
C ARG A 105 -7.91 -3.68 -6.42
N GLU A 106 -8.53 -3.48 -7.58
CA GLU A 106 -8.67 -4.52 -8.57
C GLU A 106 -7.31 -5.24 -8.77
N PRO A 107 -7.26 -6.58 -8.60
CA PRO A 107 -6.00 -7.29 -8.39
C PRO A 107 -5.05 -7.26 -9.58
N VAL A 108 -5.55 -7.20 -10.83
CA VAL A 108 -4.68 -7.09 -12.02
C VAL A 108 -4.05 -5.70 -12.10
N ASP A 109 -4.83 -4.64 -11.85
CA ASP A 109 -4.32 -3.26 -11.81
C ASP A 109 -3.31 -3.06 -10.66
N ARG A 110 -3.54 -3.72 -9.53
CA ARG A 110 -2.61 -3.73 -8.41
C ARG A 110 -1.29 -4.42 -8.81
N ALA A 111 -1.39 -5.65 -9.37
CA ALA A 111 -0.23 -6.42 -9.79
C ALA A 111 0.62 -5.68 -10.83
N TYR A 112 -0.04 -5.11 -11.83
CA TYR A 112 0.63 -4.31 -12.86
C TYR A 112 1.30 -3.06 -12.29
N SER A 113 0.61 -2.32 -11.40
CA SER A 113 1.18 -1.16 -10.72
C SER A 113 2.42 -1.52 -9.89
N ASP A 114 2.42 -2.68 -9.27
CA ASP A 114 3.53 -3.17 -8.46
C ASP A 114 4.71 -3.61 -9.34
N TYR A 115 4.44 -4.31 -10.42
CA TYR A 115 5.45 -4.65 -11.42
C TYR A 115 6.13 -3.42 -12.04
N LEU A 116 5.36 -2.38 -12.36
CA LEU A 116 5.91 -1.10 -12.85
C LEU A 116 6.82 -0.45 -11.79
N MET A 117 6.44 -0.51 -10.52
CA MET A 117 7.29 -0.03 -9.43
C MET A 117 8.58 -0.85 -9.33
N TYR A 118 8.50 -2.17 -9.46
CA TYR A 118 9.68 -3.05 -9.49
C TYR A 118 10.62 -2.70 -10.63
N LEU A 119 10.12 -2.55 -11.86
CA LEU A 119 10.95 -2.15 -13.01
C LEU A 119 11.65 -0.81 -12.74
N ARG A 120 10.91 0.17 -12.22
CA ARG A 120 11.44 1.48 -11.88
C ARG A 120 12.53 1.41 -10.80
N SER A 121 12.34 0.62 -9.75
CA SER A 121 13.32 0.45 -8.66
C SER A 121 14.61 -0.19 -9.16
N ARG A 122 14.52 -1.08 -10.15
CA ARG A 122 15.66 -1.74 -10.80
C ARG A 122 16.25 -0.91 -11.95
N GLY A 123 15.76 0.30 -12.20
CA GLY A 123 16.21 1.15 -13.30
C GLY A 123 15.94 0.52 -14.69
N ARG A 124 14.93 -0.35 -14.81
CA ARG A 124 14.52 -1.02 -16.06
C ARG A 124 13.34 -0.27 -16.68
N ARG A 125 13.30 -0.30 -18.01
CA ARG A 125 12.14 0.20 -18.76
C ARG A 125 11.13 -0.92 -18.98
N LEU A 126 9.87 -0.55 -19.01
CA LEU A 126 8.81 -1.42 -19.53
C LEU A 126 9.09 -1.67 -21.02
N ASP A 127 9.07 -2.94 -21.40
CA ASP A 127 9.14 -3.44 -22.76
C ASP A 127 7.78 -4.08 -23.09
N PRO A 128 6.94 -3.42 -23.92
CA PRO A 128 5.60 -3.91 -24.17
C PRO A 128 5.55 -5.32 -24.77
N GLU A 129 6.49 -5.68 -25.65
CA GLU A 129 6.51 -7.00 -26.31
C GLU A 129 6.83 -8.13 -25.33
N ARG A 130 7.67 -7.84 -24.32
CA ARG A 130 8.04 -8.82 -23.29
C ARG A 130 7.09 -8.76 -22.09
N ASP A 131 6.76 -7.55 -21.64
CA ASP A 131 6.16 -7.34 -20.32
C ASP A 131 4.62 -7.31 -20.35
N LEU A 132 4.00 -7.11 -21.54
CA LEU A 132 2.54 -7.07 -21.69
C LEU A 132 2.01 -8.33 -22.38
N THR A 133 2.50 -9.48 -21.94
CA THR A 133 2.07 -10.81 -22.40
C THR A 133 1.80 -11.73 -21.21
N ALA A 134 0.99 -12.77 -21.41
CA ALA A 134 0.72 -13.78 -20.38
C ALA A 134 1.98 -14.56 -19.95
N ALA A 135 2.99 -14.66 -20.83
CA ALA A 135 4.26 -15.30 -20.53
C ALA A 135 5.20 -14.43 -19.67
N SER A 136 4.86 -13.17 -19.41
CA SER A 136 5.69 -12.28 -18.60
C SER A 136 5.77 -12.75 -17.15
N ALA A 137 6.95 -12.55 -16.54
CA ALA A 137 7.23 -13.07 -15.19
C ALA A 137 6.25 -12.57 -14.13
N TRP A 138 5.70 -11.35 -14.28
CA TRP A 138 4.75 -10.79 -13.32
C TRP A 138 3.33 -11.34 -13.50
N ALA A 139 2.94 -11.70 -14.73
CA ALA A 139 1.60 -12.15 -15.10
C ALA A 139 1.37 -13.63 -14.79
N ARG A 140 2.41 -14.39 -14.46
CA ARG A 140 2.26 -15.80 -14.11
C ARG A 140 1.45 -15.94 -12.82
N PRO A 141 0.51 -16.91 -12.75
CA PRO A 141 -0.35 -17.11 -11.57
C PRO A 141 0.42 -17.36 -10.26
N ASP A 142 1.62 -17.98 -10.35
CA ASP A 142 2.51 -18.28 -9.23
C ASP A 142 3.46 -17.12 -8.87
N SER A 143 3.44 -16.02 -9.61
CA SER A 143 4.28 -14.87 -9.32
C SER A 143 3.85 -14.18 -8.02
N HIS A 144 4.81 -13.60 -7.31
CA HIS A 144 4.53 -12.81 -6.12
C HIS A 144 3.49 -11.70 -6.41
N TRP A 145 3.59 -11.02 -7.56
CA TRP A 145 2.65 -9.96 -7.93
C TRP A 145 1.20 -10.44 -8.04
N MET A 146 0.97 -11.65 -8.56
CA MET A 146 -0.36 -12.24 -8.65
C MET A 146 -0.82 -12.78 -7.30
N GLN A 147 0.06 -13.45 -6.57
CA GLN A 147 -0.30 -14.07 -5.28
C GLN A 147 -0.80 -13.05 -4.25
N ILE A 148 -0.16 -11.89 -4.12
CA ILE A 148 -0.61 -10.85 -3.19
C ILE A 148 -1.86 -10.07 -3.65
N GLY A 149 -2.47 -10.45 -4.75
CA GLY A 149 -3.80 -10.02 -5.20
C GLY A 149 -4.93 -10.94 -4.76
N ARG A 150 -4.64 -12.09 -4.13
CA ARG A 150 -5.62 -13.03 -3.60
C ARG A 150 -6.06 -12.61 -2.21
N TYR A 151 -7.03 -11.73 -2.16
CA TYR A 151 -7.40 -11.02 -0.91
C TYR A 151 -8.18 -11.87 0.07
N HIS A 152 -8.97 -12.84 -0.40
CA HIS A 152 -9.86 -13.60 0.45
C HIS A 152 -9.10 -14.30 1.59
N GLU A 153 -8.07 -15.11 1.26
CA GLU A 153 -7.28 -15.82 2.27
C GLU A 153 -6.59 -14.84 3.23
N MET A 154 -6.03 -13.77 2.71
CA MET A 154 -5.30 -12.78 3.51
C MET A 154 -6.22 -12.03 4.49
N LEU A 155 -7.42 -11.61 4.04
CA LEU A 155 -8.39 -10.93 4.89
C LEU A 155 -9.06 -11.87 5.88
N SER A 156 -9.27 -13.15 5.52
CA SER A 156 -9.85 -14.15 6.42
C SER A 156 -9.06 -14.28 7.72
N ARG A 157 -7.73 -14.20 7.68
CA ARG A 157 -6.86 -14.20 8.86
C ARG A 157 -7.18 -13.07 9.84
N TYR A 158 -7.57 -11.90 9.30
CA TYR A 158 -7.97 -10.74 10.13
C TYR A 158 -9.39 -10.90 10.67
N VAL A 159 -10.31 -11.44 9.86
CA VAL A 159 -11.69 -11.72 10.30
C VAL A 159 -11.72 -12.78 11.41
N GLU A 160 -10.81 -13.75 11.37
CA GLU A 160 -10.62 -14.75 12.42
C GLU A 160 -9.98 -14.17 13.70
N ALA A 161 -9.06 -13.20 13.55
CA ALA A 161 -8.31 -12.64 14.66
C ALA A 161 -9.04 -11.49 15.37
N PHE A 162 -9.86 -10.71 14.68
CA PHE A 162 -10.49 -9.49 15.20
C PHE A 162 -12.02 -9.53 15.08
N PRO A 163 -12.75 -8.90 16.01
CA PRO A 163 -14.18 -8.65 15.87
C PRO A 163 -14.48 -7.91 14.56
N ARG A 164 -15.62 -8.24 13.94
CA ARG A 164 -15.98 -7.72 12.61
C ARG A 164 -16.09 -6.19 12.57
N ASP A 165 -16.58 -5.58 13.64
CA ASP A 165 -16.71 -4.14 13.83
C ASP A 165 -15.36 -3.40 13.94
N ARG A 166 -14.27 -4.14 14.14
CA ARG A 166 -12.90 -3.60 14.14
C ARG A 166 -12.22 -3.64 12.77
N ILE A 167 -12.86 -4.24 11.76
CA ILE A 167 -12.25 -4.42 10.42
C ILE A 167 -12.99 -3.54 9.41
N HIS A 168 -12.27 -2.60 8.82
CA HIS A 168 -12.81 -1.62 7.88
C HIS A 168 -12.11 -1.76 6.53
N VAL A 169 -12.85 -2.24 5.52
CA VAL A 169 -12.34 -2.46 4.17
C VAL A 169 -12.94 -1.43 3.23
N SER A 170 -12.06 -0.68 2.57
CA SER A 170 -12.39 0.31 1.53
C SER A 170 -11.86 -0.16 0.18
N LEU A 171 -12.29 0.47 -0.90
CA LEU A 171 -11.78 0.20 -2.24
C LEU A 171 -11.00 1.40 -2.78
N PHE A 172 -10.00 1.13 -3.60
CA PHE A 172 -9.26 2.16 -4.34
C PHE A 172 -10.20 2.97 -5.26
N ASP A 173 -11.27 2.35 -5.71
CA ASP A 173 -12.33 3.01 -6.47
C ASP A 173 -13.00 4.14 -5.66
N ASP A 174 -13.17 3.96 -4.35
CA ASP A 174 -13.72 5.01 -3.47
C ASP A 174 -12.75 6.16 -3.33
N LEU A 175 -11.45 5.83 -3.13
CA LEU A 175 -10.39 6.83 -3.02
C LEU A 175 -10.26 7.68 -4.30
N THR A 176 -10.47 7.08 -5.48
CA THR A 176 -10.39 7.80 -6.75
C THR A 176 -11.65 8.57 -7.10
N ARG A 177 -12.82 8.10 -6.65
CA ARG A 177 -14.11 8.73 -6.89
C ARG A 177 -14.36 9.91 -5.97
N ASP A 178 -14.15 9.72 -4.68
CA ASP A 178 -14.39 10.72 -3.63
C ASP A 178 -13.43 10.51 -2.46
N PRO A 179 -12.19 11.01 -2.55
CA PRO A 179 -11.19 10.87 -1.49
C PRO A 179 -11.62 11.53 -0.19
N LEU A 180 -12.39 12.64 -0.25
CA LEU A 180 -12.87 13.33 0.94
C LEU A 180 -13.87 12.49 1.72
N ALA A 181 -14.90 11.98 1.05
CA ALA A 181 -15.89 11.13 1.70
C ALA A 181 -15.25 9.88 2.31
N LEU A 182 -14.28 9.27 1.61
CA LEU A 182 -13.56 8.11 2.13
C LEU A 182 -12.81 8.44 3.42
N VAL A 183 -12.02 9.50 3.43
CA VAL A 183 -11.20 9.84 4.61
C VAL A 183 -12.04 10.33 5.77
N GLN A 184 -13.12 11.07 5.52
CA GLN A 184 -14.08 11.48 6.56
C GLN A 184 -14.80 10.28 7.18
N GLY A 185 -15.13 9.25 6.39
CA GLY A 185 -15.60 7.96 6.91
C GLY A 185 -14.59 7.27 7.84
N MET A 186 -13.29 7.36 7.52
CA MET A 186 -12.23 6.86 8.39
C MET A 186 -12.13 7.68 9.69
N TYR A 187 -12.25 9.01 9.63
CA TYR A 187 -12.27 9.88 10.80
C TYR A 187 -13.44 9.53 11.74
N GLY A 188 -14.64 9.35 11.19
CA GLY A 188 -15.79 8.89 11.99
C GLY A 188 -15.55 7.54 12.65
N THR A 189 -14.91 6.60 11.95
CA THR A 189 -14.51 5.30 12.52
C THR A 189 -13.48 5.45 13.64
N LEU A 190 -12.57 6.42 13.53
CA LEU A 190 -11.54 6.72 14.53
C LEU A 190 -12.08 7.58 15.68
N GLU A 191 -13.33 8.02 15.62
CA GLU A 191 -14.00 8.88 16.63
C GLU A 191 -13.30 10.24 16.80
N VAL A 192 -12.76 10.78 15.68
CA VAL A 192 -12.18 12.12 15.60
C VAL A 192 -13.09 13.02 14.74
N ASP A 193 -12.80 14.32 14.67
CA ASP A 193 -13.63 15.29 13.94
C ASP A 193 -13.79 14.89 12.46
N PRO A 194 -14.97 14.44 12.01
CA PRO A 194 -15.18 14.03 10.62
C PRO A 194 -15.28 15.20 9.64
N ALA A 195 -15.37 16.44 10.11
CA ALA A 195 -15.48 17.61 9.26
C ALA A 195 -14.13 18.12 8.78
N PHE A 196 -13.02 17.63 9.31
CA PHE A 196 -11.67 18.02 8.87
C PHE A 196 -11.45 17.68 7.39
N VAL A 197 -10.83 18.61 6.66
CA VAL A 197 -10.50 18.48 5.25
C VAL A 197 -8.98 18.51 5.08
N PRO A 198 -8.33 17.38 4.71
CA PRO A 198 -6.90 17.35 4.43
C PRO A 198 -6.58 17.95 3.05
N ASP A 199 -5.29 18.19 2.76
CA ASP A 199 -4.83 18.60 1.43
C ASP A 199 -4.97 17.43 0.43
N LEU A 200 -6.07 17.44 -0.34
CA LEU A 200 -6.33 16.45 -1.38
C LEU A 200 -5.66 16.81 -2.73
N GLU A 201 -5.13 18.01 -2.88
CA GLU A 201 -4.53 18.48 -4.14
C GLU A 201 -3.09 18.02 -4.30
N THR A 202 -2.38 17.80 -3.20
CA THR A 202 -1.00 17.30 -3.24
C THR A 202 -0.95 15.83 -3.65
N PRO A 203 -0.40 15.49 -4.85
CA PRO A 203 -0.34 14.12 -5.29
C PRO A 203 0.62 13.29 -4.42
N HIS A 204 0.10 12.24 -3.81
CA HIS A 204 0.89 11.29 -3.05
C HIS A 204 1.10 10.02 -3.86
N ASN A 205 2.35 9.71 -4.17
CA ASN A 205 2.78 8.46 -4.81
C ASN A 205 2.16 8.21 -6.21
N VAL A 206 2.30 9.19 -7.09
CA VAL A 206 1.84 9.10 -8.49
C VAL A 206 2.45 7.87 -9.17
N GLY A 207 1.59 7.02 -9.71
CA GLY A 207 1.96 5.87 -10.52
C GLY A 207 2.48 6.29 -11.89
N GLY A 208 3.10 5.35 -12.61
CA GLY A 208 3.54 5.58 -14.00
C GLY A 208 4.95 5.11 -14.30
N VAL A 209 5.35 5.29 -15.55
CA VAL A 209 6.67 4.95 -16.07
C VAL A 209 7.51 6.23 -16.27
N PRO A 210 8.80 6.22 -15.92
CA PRO A 210 9.65 7.39 -16.12
C PRO A 210 9.82 7.70 -17.61
N ALA A 211 9.58 8.96 -17.98
CA ALA A 211 9.89 9.47 -19.31
C ALA A 211 11.40 9.47 -19.55
N ASN A 212 12.17 9.82 -18.53
CA ASN A 212 13.63 9.82 -18.57
C ASN A 212 14.19 8.95 -17.41
N MET A 213 14.68 7.75 -17.77
CA MET A 213 15.27 6.81 -16.82
C MET A 213 16.60 7.28 -16.22
N LYS A 214 17.39 8.07 -16.95
CA LYS A 214 18.65 8.61 -16.40
C LYS A 214 18.34 9.59 -15.27
N LEU A 215 17.36 10.47 -15.48
CA LEU A 215 16.87 11.38 -14.44
C LEU A 215 16.30 10.63 -13.24
N GLU A 216 15.47 9.60 -13.47
CA GLU A 216 14.91 8.77 -12.40
C GLU A 216 16.01 8.10 -11.56
N ARG A 217 17.04 7.51 -12.21
CA ARG A 217 18.18 6.90 -11.50
C ARG A 217 18.92 7.89 -10.60
N VAL A 218 19.13 9.12 -11.06
CA VAL A 218 19.77 10.16 -10.26
C VAL A 218 18.88 10.53 -9.07
N LEU A 219 17.59 10.77 -9.29
CA LEU A 219 16.63 11.17 -8.25
C LEU A 219 16.31 10.06 -7.23
N THR A 220 16.51 8.80 -7.60
CA THR A 220 16.25 7.63 -6.72
C THR A 220 17.52 6.99 -6.16
N SER A 221 18.70 7.51 -6.50
CA SER A 221 19.98 6.96 -6.04
C SER A 221 20.07 6.97 -4.51
N HIS A 222 20.16 5.79 -3.91
CA HIS A 222 20.26 5.60 -2.46
C HIS A 222 21.50 6.31 -1.88
N ARG A 223 22.61 6.32 -2.62
CA ARG A 223 23.86 6.99 -2.21
C ARG A 223 23.70 8.50 -2.17
N LEU A 224 23.04 9.09 -3.16
CA LEU A 224 22.76 10.52 -3.20
C LEU A 224 21.75 10.94 -2.13
N ARG A 225 20.74 10.12 -1.87
CA ARG A 225 19.77 10.37 -0.80
C ARG A 225 20.41 10.32 0.58
N ALA A 226 21.20 9.29 0.87
CA ALA A 226 21.87 9.13 2.17
C ALA A 226 22.78 10.32 2.52
N ILE A 227 23.44 10.92 1.51
CA ILE A 227 24.29 12.10 1.68
C ILE A 227 23.46 13.39 1.78
N ALA A 228 22.37 13.49 1.03
CA ALA A 228 21.60 14.71 0.91
C ALA A 228 20.48 14.83 1.97
N GLU A 229 19.89 13.73 2.43
CA GLU A 229 18.70 13.72 3.30
C GLU A 229 18.86 14.54 4.59
N PRO A 230 20.01 14.51 5.31
CA PRO A 230 20.20 15.36 6.48
C PRO A 230 20.45 16.85 6.19
N LEU A 231 20.76 17.20 4.93
CA LEU A 231 21.15 18.56 4.52
C LEU A 231 20.12 19.27 3.62
N VAL A 232 19.10 18.55 3.15
CA VAL A 232 18.14 19.09 2.17
C VAL A 232 16.98 19.80 2.88
N PRO A 233 16.84 21.14 2.70
CA PRO A 233 15.68 21.86 3.19
C PRO A 233 14.37 21.30 2.61
N ARG A 234 13.27 21.32 3.39
CA ARG A 234 11.94 20.84 2.95
C ARG A 234 11.53 21.38 1.58
N ARG A 235 11.77 22.66 1.31
CA ARG A 235 11.48 23.31 0.00
C ARG A 235 12.20 22.64 -1.19
N LEU A 236 13.43 22.15 -0.97
CA LEU A 236 14.19 21.47 -2.02
C LEU A 236 13.70 20.03 -2.20
N ALA A 237 13.33 19.35 -1.12
CA ALA A 237 12.70 18.04 -1.17
C ALA A 237 11.39 18.07 -1.97
N ASP A 238 10.55 19.09 -1.77
CA ASP A 238 9.30 19.28 -2.53
C ASP A 238 9.57 19.60 -4.01
N ARG A 239 10.64 20.33 -4.30
CA ARG A 239 11.04 20.59 -5.70
C ARG A 239 11.49 19.30 -6.39
N VAL A 240 12.27 18.46 -5.71
CA VAL A 240 12.70 17.14 -6.23
C VAL A 240 11.49 16.24 -6.45
N ARG A 241 10.53 16.22 -5.50
CA ARG A 241 9.28 15.49 -5.65
C ARG A 241 8.51 15.95 -6.89
N ARG A 242 8.34 17.25 -7.10
CA ARG A 242 7.66 17.82 -8.29
C ARG A 242 8.38 17.46 -9.60
N ILE A 243 9.71 17.52 -9.64
CA ILE A 243 10.49 17.11 -10.82
C ILE A 243 10.26 15.64 -11.11
N ARG A 244 10.27 14.79 -10.08
CA ARG A 244 10.04 13.37 -10.21
C ARG A 244 8.62 13.07 -10.71
N THR A 245 7.61 13.71 -10.17
CA THR A 245 6.22 13.57 -10.65
C THR A 245 6.08 13.99 -12.11
N ARG A 246 6.71 15.09 -12.52
CA ARG A 246 6.72 15.54 -13.92
C ARG A 246 7.48 14.62 -14.87
N ASN A 247 8.42 13.80 -14.34
CA ASN A 247 9.13 12.79 -15.10
C ASN A 247 8.30 11.51 -15.32
N LEU A 248 7.15 11.36 -14.68
CA LEU A 248 6.27 10.21 -14.85
C LEU A 248 5.29 10.45 -16.00
N ARG A 249 5.13 9.43 -16.83
CA ARG A 249 4.08 9.33 -17.85
C ARG A 249 3.14 8.22 -17.49
N ARG A 250 1.92 8.31 -17.98
CA ARG A 250 0.95 7.23 -17.83
C ARG A 250 1.54 5.94 -18.42
N ALA A 251 1.42 4.85 -17.66
CA ALA A 251 1.82 3.54 -18.15
C ALA A 251 0.92 3.12 -19.31
N PRO A 252 1.43 2.32 -20.28
CA PRO A 252 0.58 1.68 -21.28
C PRO A 252 -0.55 0.88 -20.62
N ALA A 253 -1.73 0.91 -21.21
CA ALA A 253 -2.80 0.03 -20.78
C ALA A 253 -2.44 -1.43 -21.08
N LEU A 254 -2.96 -2.35 -20.26
CA LEU A 254 -2.85 -3.78 -20.57
C LEU A 254 -3.68 -4.09 -21.81
N PRO A 255 -3.19 -4.97 -22.70
CA PRO A 255 -4.01 -5.53 -23.78
C PRO A 255 -5.30 -6.15 -23.21
N PRO A 256 -6.48 -5.92 -23.81
CA PRO A 256 -7.74 -6.42 -23.28
C PRO A 256 -7.76 -7.95 -23.07
N GLU A 257 -7.15 -8.69 -24.00
CA GLU A 257 -7.05 -10.15 -23.95
C GLU A 257 -6.23 -10.60 -22.73
N LEU A 258 -5.07 -9.99 -22.51
CA LEU A 258 -4.22 -10.27 -21.34
C LEU A 258 -4.97 -9.93 -20.04
N ARG A 259 -5.66 -8.77 -20.01
CA ARG A 259 -6.43 -8.37 -18.84
C ARG A 259 -7.50 -9.40 -18.50
N SER A 260 -8.26 -9.85 -19.50
CA SER A 260 -9.32 -10.84 -19.31
C SER A 260 -8.78 -12.17 -18.82
N GLU A 261 -7.67 -12.64 -19.36
CA GLU A 261 -6.99 -13.85 -18.93
C GLU A 261 -6.54 -13.74 -17.45
N LEU A 262 -5.91 -12.62 -17.08
CA LEU A 262 -5.44 -12.41 -15.70
C LEU A 262 -6.61 -12.27 -14.72
N LEU A 263 -7.71 -11.61 -15.10
CA LEU A 263 -8.91 -11.51 -14.26
C LEU A 263 -9.55 -12.86 -13.97
N GLU A 264 -9.52 -13.78 -14.94
CA GLU A 264 -10.05 -15.12 -14.72
C GLU A 264 -9.33 -15.87 -13.58
N HIS A 265 -8.03 -15.66 -13.41
CA HIS A 265 -7.27 -16.22 -12.29
C HIS A 265 -7.70 -15.68 -10.91
N PHE A 266 -8.37 -14.53 -10.88
CA PHE A 266 -8.85 -13.91 -9.65
C PHE A 266 -10.35 -14.05 -9.43
N ARG A 267 -11.11 -14.59 -10.39
CA ARG A 267 -12.58 -14.63 -10.34
C ARG A 267 -13.11 -15.18 -9.03
N GLU A 268 -12.71 -16.41 -8.67
CA GLU A 268 -13.15 -17.05 -7.44
C GLU A 268 -12.73 -16.24 -6.19
N ASP A 269 -11.50 -15.72 -6.16
CA ASP A 269 -11.02 -14.93 -5.03
C ASP A 269 -11.80 -13.60 -4.91
N ILE A 270 -12.12 -12.95 -6.02
CA ILE A 270 -12.93 -11.72 -6.04
C ILE A 270 -14.33 -11.98 -5.51
N GLU A 271 -14.98 -13.07 -5.95
CA GLU A 271 -16.32 -13.45 -5.51
C GLU A 271 -16.32 -13.74 -3.98
N ARG A 272 -15.40 -14.57 -3.50
CA ARG A 272 -15.25 -14.88 -2.07
C ARG A 272 -14.86 -13.66 -1.23
N THR A 273 -14.02 -12.77 -1.78
CA THR A 273 -13.67 -11.49 -1.11
C THR A 273 -14.89 -10.59 -1.01
N SER A 274 -15.71 -10.52 -2.07
CA SER A 274 -16.97 -9.76 -2.11
C SER A 274 -17.93 -10.20 -0.99
N GLU A 275 -18.10 -11.50 -0.82
CA GLU A 275 -18.91 -12.08 0.27
C GLU A 275 -18.31 -11.77 1.65
N LEU A 276 -17.01 -11.97 1.81
CA LEU A 276 -16.30 -11.74 3.08
C LEU A 276 -16.44 -10.30 3.57
N ILE A 277 -16.32 -9.33 2.66
CA ILE A 277 -16.42 -7.90 3.03
C ILE A 277 -17.86 -7.38 3.04
N GLY A 278 -18.83 -8.14 2.53
CA GLY A 278 -20.24 -7.74 2.43
C GLY A 278 -20.46 -6.60 1.41
N ARG A 279 -19.63 -6.55 0.37
CA ARG A 279 -19.69 -5.50 -0.65
C ARG A 279 -19.42 -6.07 -2.04
N SER A 280 -20.30 -5.75 -3.02
CA SER A 280 -20.14 -6.24 -4.39
C SER A 280 -18.85 -5.74 -5.03
N LEU A 281 -18.09 -6.68 -5.59
CA LEU A 281 -16.87 -6.46 -6.40
C LEU A 281 -17.11 -6.87 -7.86
N GLN A 282 -18.36 -7.09 -8.28
CA GLN A 282 -18.73 -7.52 -9.65
C GLN A 282 -18.13 -6.60 -10.72
N HIS A 283 -18.07 -5.31 -10.46
CA HIS A 283 -17.49 -4.31 -11.37
C HIS A 283 -15.99 -4.52 -11.63
N TRP A 284 -15.28 -5.32 -10.83
CA TRP A 284 -13.90 -5.71 -11.12
C TRP A 284 -13.81 -6.79 -12.20
N LEU A 285 -14.87 -7.60 -12.34
CA LEU A 285 -14.94 -8.70 -13.33
C LEU A 285 -15.47 -8.24 -14.69
N GLU A 286 -16.00 -7.01 -14.78
CA GLU A 286 -16.49 -6.47 -16.04
C GLU A 286 -15.32 -6.06 -16.94
N PRO A 287 -15.29 -6.48 -18.20
CA PRO A 287 -14.29 -6.05 -19.17
C PRO A 287 -14.54 -4.58 -19.57
N GLY A 288 -14.37 -3.66 -18.65
CA GLY A 288 -14.55 -2.24 -18.88
C GLY A 288 -13.20 -1.53 -18.99
N THR A 289 -13.12 -0.55 -19.86
CA THR A 289 -12.04 0.41 -20.02
C THR A 289 -11.82 1.21 -18.72
N ARG A 290 -11.27 0.58 -17.70
CA ARG A 290 -10.71 1.35 -16.58
C ARG A 290 -9.44 2.00 -17.07
N ALA A 291 -9.52 3.29 -17.28
CA ALA A 291 -8.32 4.07 -17.43
C ALA A 291 -7.47 3.85 -16.17
N SER A 292 -6.34 3.11 -16.30
CA SER A 292 -5.34 3.03 -15.24
C SER A 292 -4.98 4.45 -14.82
N ALA A 293 -5.32 4.81 -13.59
CA ALA A 293 -5.00 6.08 -12.99
C ALA A 293 -3.49 6.17 -12.69
#